data_6a94cb7dd860f053ca8818cbf50d178f
#
_entry.id   6a94cb7dd860f053ca8818cbf50d178f
#
_cell.length_a   1.000
_cell.length_b   1.000
_cell.length_c   1.000
_cell.angle_alpha   90.00
_cell.angle_beta   90.00
_cell.angle_gamma   90.00
#
_symmetry.space_group_name_H-M   'P 1'
#
loop_
_entity.id
_entity.type
_entity.pdbx_description
1 polymer ?
#
loop_
_entity_poly.entity_id
_entity_poly.type
_entity_poly.pdbx_seq_one_letter_code
_entity_poly.pdbx_strand_id
1 'polypeptide(L)'
;ARFHRAAAALSSFTLSVDAMGQFQAGLNVDAIEGLADHGDLSMDLTDVLLELGEAAKDKGRGVVLLLDELQFLSRGQLEALIMALHKTVQRRLPVTLVGAGLPQVAELAGDAKSYAERLFTFPSIGELSRPDADRALNEPAGLEGASFTEDALEKAYEVTGGYPYFIQELGYAVWGVAQQSPITRADVEQAVD
;
A
#
# COMPACT_ATOMS: atom_id res chain seq x y z
N ALA A 1 -25.04 19.90 1.06
CA ALA A 1 -24.56 20.21 2.43
C ALA A 1 -23.48 19.23 2.89
N ARG A 2 -23.75 17.88 3.01
CA ARG A 2 -22.77 16.88 3.52
C ARG A 2 -21.51 16.76 2.68
N PHE A 3 -21.61 16.84 1.34
CA PHE A 3 -20.42 16.81 0.48
C PHE A 3 -19.47 17.98 0.73
N HIS A 4 -20.00 19.18 0.97
CA HIS A 4 -19.19 20.35 1.33
C HIS A 4 -18.52 20.17 2.71
N ARG A 5 -19.21 19.55 3.68
CA ARG A 5 -18.62 19.23 4.98
C ARG A 5 -17.52 18.19 4.88
N ALA A 6 -17.74 17.13 4.10
CA ALA A 6 -16.72 16.09 3.85
C ALA A 6 -15.48 16.69 3.13
N ALA A 7 -15.67 17.56 2.14
CA ALA A 7 -14.59 18.25 1.46
C ALA A 7 -13.84 19.21 2.40
N ALA A 8 -14.57 19.92 3.28
CA ALA A 8 -13.97 20.79 4.28
C ALA A 8 -13.24 20.00 5.38
N ALA A 9 -13.78 18.83 5.80
CA ALA A 9 -13.09 17.92 6.71
C ALA A 9 -11.77 17.41 6.12
N LEU A 10 -11.77 17.05 4.82
CA LEU A 10 -10.54 16.66 4.12
C LEU A 10 -9.55 17.82 3.98
N SER A 11 -10.02 19.03 3.71
CA SER A 11 -9.14 20.21 3.59
C SER A 11 -8.60 20.68 4.95
N SER A 12 -9.29 20.38 6.04
CA SER A 12 -8.81 20.66 7.39
C SER A 12 -7.79 19.61 7.87
N PHE A 13 -7.85 18.41 7.33
CA PHE A 13 -6.94 17.33 7.70
C PHE A 13 -5.78 17.24 6.72
N THR A 14 -4.62 17.76 7.10
CA THR A 14 -3.38 17.62 6.33
C THR A 14 -2.50 16.56 7.00
N LEU A 15 -2.20 15.49 6.27
CA LEU A 15 -1.13 14.58 6.64
C LEU A 15 0.16 15.08 5.98
N SER A 16 1.12 15.48 6.78
CA SER A 16 2.47 15.78 6.31
C SER A 16 3.46 14.78 6.89
N VAL A 17 4.45 14.43 6.10
CA VAL A 17 5.58 13.59 6.54
C VAL A 17 6.75 14.54 6.79
N ASP A 18 7.32 14.51 8.00
CA ASP A 18 8.51 15.30 8.28
C ASP A 18 9.78 14.67 7.67
N ALA A 19 10.90 15.39 7.77
CA ALA A 19 12.18 14.94 7.23
C ALA A 19 12.74 13.64 7.89
N MET A 20 12.12 13.18 8.97
CA MET A 20 12.45 11.93 9.66
C MET A 20 11.45 10.80 9.34
N GLY A 21 10.50 11.02 8.41
CA GLY A 21 9.50 10.03 8.03
C GLY A 21 8.33 9.92 9.03
N GLN A 22 8.21 10.84 9.98
CA GLN A 22 7.09 10.85 10.93
C GLN A 22 5.90 11.59 10.33
N PHE A 23 4.71 10.97 10.44
CA PHE A 23 3.47 11.61 10.03
C PHE A 23 3.06 12.66 11.08
N GLN A 24 2.88 13.89 10.61
CA GLN A 24 2.28 14.95 11.40
C GLN A 24 0.90 15.27 10.82
N ALA A 25 -0.13 15.22 11.65
CA ALA A 25 -1.44 15.73 11.31
C ALA A 25 -1.46 17.24 11.57
N GLY A 26 -1.76 18.03 10.55
CA GLY A 26 -1.89 19.49 10.64
C GLY A 26 -3.27 19.94 10.26
N LEU A 27 -3.72 21.07 10.83
CA LEU A 27 -4.96 21.72 10.49
C LEU A 27 -4.70 22.81 9.44
N ASN A 28 -5.53 22.85 8.40
CA ASN A 28 -5.51 23.94 7.43
C ASN A 28 -6.51 25.05 7.84
N VAL A 29 -6.22 26.29 7.53
CA VAL A 29 -6.87 27.50 8.05
C VAL A 29 -8.34 27.68 7.61
N ASP A 30 -8.84 26.87 6.65
CA ASP A 30 -10.23 26.92 6.16
C ASP A 30 -11.14 25.82 6.78
N ALA A 31 -10.74 25.30 7.96
CA ALA A 31 -11.47 24.25 8.66
C ALA A 31 -12.87 24.70 9.10
N ILE A 32 -13.84 23.79 9.04
CA ILE A 32 -15.12 24.00 9.72
C ILE A 32 -14.86 23.83 11.23
N GLU A 33 -15.07 24.89 11.99
CA GLU A 33 -14.92 24.88 13.45
C GLU A 33 -15.75 23.77 14.08
N GLY A 34 -15.15 22.94 14.96
CA GLY A 34 -15.78 21.78 15.59
C GLY A 34 -15.82 20.51 14.75
N LEU A 35 -15.09 20.45 13.63
CA LEU A 35 -14.95 19.23 12.82
C LEU A 35 -13.48 18.90 12.60
N ALA A 36 -13.01 17.78 13.16
CA ALA A 36 -11.63 17.33 13.09
C ALA A 36 -10.61 18.38 13.57
N ASP A 37 -10.94 19.12 14.62
CA ASP A 37 -10.12 20.18 15.21
C ASP A 37 -9.94 20.03 16.73
N HIS A 38 -10.12 18.79 17.25
CA HIS A 38 -10.03 18.49 18.68
C HIS A 38 -8.58 18.45 19.19
N GLY A 39 -7.59 18.40 18.31
CA GLY A 39 -6.19 18.17 18.64
C GLY A 39 -5.92 16.74 19.12
N ASP A 40 -6.87 15.83 18.90
CA ASP A 40 -6.75 14.39 19.14
C ASP A 40 -6.93 13.62 17.83
N LEU A 41 -5.86 12.93 17.40
CA LEU A 41 -5.85 12.24 16.12
C LEU A 41 -6.98 11.22 15.97
N SER A 42 -7.34 10.52 17.06
CA SER A 42 -8.40 9.49 17.01
C SER A 42 -9.77 10.11 16.81
N MET A 43 -10.03 11.24 17.44
CA MET A 43 -11.27 11.98 17.28
C MET A 43 -11.36 12.60 15.90
N ASP A 44 -10.31 13.30 15.50
CA ASP A 44 -10.27 14.05 14.24
C ASP A 44 -10.35 13.10 13.03
N LEU A 45 -9.61 12.00 13.03
CA LEU A 45 -9.67 10.98 11.97
C LEU A 45 -11.05 10.28 11.94
N THR A 46 -11.64 10.03 13.11
CA THR A 46 -12.98 9.46 13.20
C THR A 46 -14.02 10.39 12.56
N ASP A 47 -13.99 11.68 12.87
CA ASP A 47 -14.93 12.65 12.31
C ASP A 47 -14.78 12.77 10.79
N VAL A 48 -13.55 12.82 10.28
CA VAL A 48 -13.26 12.84 8.83
C VAL A 48 -13.87 11.60 8.16
N LEU A 49 -13.58 10.40 8.66
CA LEU A 49 -14.07 9.17 8.04
C LEU A 49 -15.59 9.01 8.13
N LEU A 50 -16.21 9.47 9.22
CA LEU A 50 -17.66 9.46 9.36
C LEU A 50 -18.32 10.41 8.36
N GLU A 51 -17.87 11.65 8.24
CA GLU A 51 -18.42 12.62 7.27
C GLU A 51 -18.22 12.16 5.82
N LEU A 52 -17.06 11.60 5.49
CA LEU A 52 -16.79 11.01 4.17
C LEU A 52 -17.73 9.83 3.89
N GLY A 53 -17.88 8.92 4.85
CA GLY A 53 -18.74 7.77 4.72
C GLY A 53 -20.21 8.12 4.56
N GLU A 54 -20.72 9.10 5.33
CA GLU A 54 -22.08 9.60 5.20
C GLU A 54 -22.31 10.28 3.85
N ALA A 55 -21.36 11.12 3.40
CA ALA A 55 -21.45 11.77 2.09
C ALA A 55 -21.43 10.76 0.94
N ALA A 56 -20.61 9.71 1.04
CA ALA A 56 -20.55 8.63 0.06
C ALA A 56 -21.86 7.83 0.02
N LYS A 57 -22.40 7.47 1.18
CA LYS A 57 -23.67 6.77 1.33
C LYS A 57 -24.83 7.53 0.69
N ASP A 58 -24.91 8.83 0.94
CA ASP A 58 -25.92 9.72 0.34
C ASP A 58 -25.84 9.76 -1.20
N LYS A 59 -24.67 9.49 -1.75
CA LYS A 59 -24.41 9.45 -3.20
C LYS A 59 -24.47 8.05 -3.81
N GLY A 60 -24.71 7.01 -3.02
CA GLY A 60 -24.64 5.62 -3.46
C GLY A 60 -23.22 5.23 -3.92
N ARG A 61 -22.17 5.78 -3.29
CA ARG A 61 -20.76 5.55 -3.60
C ARG A 61 -20.05 4.91 -2.41
N GLY A 62 -18.86 4.35 -2.66
CA GLY A 62 -17.93 3.91 -1.64
C GLY A 62 -16.72 4.83 -1.52
N VAL A 63 -16.07 4.79 -0.37
CA VAL A 63 -14.76 5.40 -0.12
C VAL A 63 -13.76 4.27 0.07
N VAL A 64 -12.66 4.30 -0.67
CA VAL A 64 -11.54 3.38 -0.49
C VAL A 64 -10.33 4.21 -0.10
N LEU A 65 -9.76 3.87 1.06
CA LEU A 65 -8.48 4.42 1.53
C LEU A 65 -7.38 3.46 1.11
N LEU A 66 -6.39 3.95 0.39
CA LEU A 66 -5.21 3.19 0.01
C LEU A 66 -4.04 3.72 0.82
N LEU A 67 -3.48 2.90 1.69
CA LEU A 67 -2.33 3.26 2.53
C LEU A 67 -1.21 2.26 2.29
N ASP A 68 -0.05 2.77 1.92
CA ASP A 68 1.16 1.97 1.79
C ASP A 68 2.07 2.16 3.02
N GLU A 69 3.00 1.23 3.21
CA GLU A 69 4.03 1.28 4.24
C GLU A 69 3.47 1.45 5.67
N LEU A 70 2.39 0.71 5.98
CA LEU A 70 1.70 0.82 7.27
C LEU A 70 2.59 0.58 8.50
N GLN A 71 3.73 -0.10 8.36
CA GLN A 71 4.69 -0.32 9.45
C GLN A 71 5.35 0.98 9.95
N PHE A 72 5.28 2.07 9.18
CA PHE A 72 5.79 3.37 9.63
C PHE A 72 4.81 4.15 10.51
N LEU A 73 3.57 3.69 10.61
CA LEU A 73 2.63 4.27 11.56
C LEU A 73 3.08 3.96 12.99
N SER A 74 3.11 4.98 13.84
CA SER A 74 3.26 4.76 15.28
C SER A 74 2.05 3.97 15.81
N ARG A 75 2.22 3.33 16.96
CA ARG A 75 1.15 2.59 17.62
C ARG A 75 -0.10 3.47 17.80
N GLY A 76 0.05 4.71 18.27
CA GLY A 76 -1.07 5.64 18.46
C GLY A 76 -1.80 6.01 17.16
N GLN A 77 -1.05 6.17 16.06
CA GLN A 77 -1.63 6.43 14.74
C GLN A 77 -2.40 5.22 14.21
N LEU A 78 -1.85 4.03 14.38
CA LEU A 78 -2.52 2.78 13.99
C LEU A 78 -3.77 2.55 14.85
N GLU A 79 -3.71 2.80 16.16
CA GLU A 79 -4.88 2.76 17.05
C GLU A 79 -5.98 3.73 16.61
N ALA A 80 -5.62 4.97 16.25
CA ALA A 80 -6.55 5.98 15.75
C ALA A 80 -7.23 5.53 14.46
N LEU A 81 -6.47 5.00 13.51
CA LEU A 81 -6.98 4.48 12.24
C LEU A 81 -7.96 3.32 12.45
N ILE A 82 -7.58 2.35 13.29
CA ILE A 82 -8.42 1.19 13.62
C ILE A 82 -9.73 1.65 14.30
N MET A 83 -9.66 2.58 15.23
CA MET A 83 -10.84 3.13 15.91
C MET A 83 -11.78 3.85 14.94
N ALA A 84 -11.25 4.69 14.08
CA ALA A 84 -12.02 5.43 13.09
C ALA A 84 -12.74 4.48 12.12
N LEU A 85 -12.03 3.49 11.56
CA LEU A 85 -12.63 2.47 10.69
C LEU A 85 -13.68 1.62 11.42
N HIS A 86 -13.42 1.22 12.66
CA HIS A 86 -14.42 0.49 13.45
C HIS A 86 -15.72 1.30 13.62
N LYS A 87 -15.62 2.62 13.81
CA LYS A 87 -16.79 3.51 13.89
C LYS A 87 -17.57 3.57 12.58
N THR A 88 -16.88 3.59 11.42
CA THR A 88 -17.57 3.55 10.12
C THR A 88 -18.33 2.24 9.91
N VAL A 89 -17.71 1.11 10.31
CA VAL A 89 -18.37 -0.22 10.27
C VAL A 89 -19.61 -0.25 11.17
N GLN A 90 -19.50 0.23 12.42
CA GLN A 90 -20.65 0.29 13.35
C GLN A 90 -21.83 1.09 12.78
N ARG A 91 -21.55 2.16 12.01
CA ARG A 91 -22.56 2.99 11.33
C ARG A 91 -22.96 2.46 9.96
N ARG A 92 -22.41 1.34 9.52
CA ARG A 92 -22.65 0.74 8.19
C ARG A 92 -22.40 1.75 7.07
N LEU A 93 -21.28 2.48 7.18
CA LEU A 93 -20.82 3.41 6.16
C LEU A 93 -19.97 2.69 5.12
N PRO A 94 -20.06 3.08 3.84
CA PRO A 94 -19.32 2.45 2.76
C PRO A 94 -17.87 2.95 2.70
N VAL A 95 -17.09 2.68 3.75
CA VAL A 95 -15.67 3.04 3.85
C VAL A 95 -14.86 1.76 3.99
N THR A 96 -13.85 1.60 3.14
CA THR A 96 -12.95 0.44 3.13
C THR A 96 -11.50 0.92 3.15
N LEU A 97 -10.65 0.25 3.92
CA LEU A 97 -9.21 0.40 3.89
C LEU A 97 -8.58 -0.77 3.13
N VAL A 98 -7.68 -0.45 2.22
CA VAL A 98 -6.71 -1.37 1.64
C VAL A 98 -5.34 -0.86 2.02
N GLY A 99 -4.62 -1.63 2.82
CA GLY A 99 -3.31 -1.26 3.31
C GLY A 99 -2.24 -2.25 2.84
N ALA A 100 -1.04 -1.76 2.57
CA ALA A 100 0.14 -2.56 2.32
C ALA A 100 1.21 -2.26 3.38
N GLY A 101 2.06 -3.23 3.64
CA GLY A 101 3.14 -3.11 4.60
C GLY A 101 3.84 -4.44 4.86
N LEU A 102 4.87 -4.41 5.68
CA LEU A 102 5.63 -5.59 6.06
C LEU A 102 4.79 -6.56 6.92
N PRO A 103 5.12 -7.85 6.98
CA PRO A 103 4.34 -8.88 7.68
C PRO A 103 4.02 -8.56 9.15
N GLN A 104 4.88 -7.81 9.84
CA GLN A 104 4.66 -7.39 11.23
C GLN A 104 3.45 -6.45 11.42
N VAL A 105 2.89 -5.89 10.35
CA VAL A 105 1.71 -5.01 10.45
C VAL A 105 0.50 -5.74 11.07
N ALA A 106 0.35 -7.04 10.81
CA ALA A 106 -0.72 -7.84 11.41
C ALA A 106 -0.59 -7.93 12.94
N GLU A 107 0.62 -8.17 13.44
CA GLU A 107 0.93 -8.20 14.88
C GLU A 107 0.73 -6.83 15.51
N LEU A 108 1.28 -5.77 14.89
CA LEU A 108 1.12 -4.39 15.35
C LEU A 108 -0.35 -3.97 15.44
N ALA A 109 -1.20 -4.40 14.49
CA ALA A 109 -2.62 -4.11 14.51
C ALA A 109 -3.34 -4.86 15.66
N GLY A 110 -3.01 -6.13 15.90
CA GLY A 110 -3.52 -6.92 17.01
C GLY A 110 -3.13 -6.34 18.37
N ASP A 111 -1.87 -5.93 18.52
CA ASP A 111 -1.36 -5.27 19.73
C ASP A 111 -1.98 -3.89 19.96
N ALA A 112 -2.26 -3.16 18.88
CA ALA A 112 -2.91 -1.87 18.96
C ALA A 112 -4.35 -1.98 19.47
N LYS A 113 -5.13 -2.91 18.91
CA LYS A 113 -6.52 -3.16 19.32
C LYS A 113 -6.89 -4.63 19.13
N SER A 114 -7.33 -5.28 20.20
CA SER A 114 -7.70 -6.70 20.23
C SER A 114 -8.84 -7.10 19.26
N TYR A 115 -9.61 -6.14 18.74
CA TYR A 115 -10.64 -6.38 17.74
C TYR A 115 -10.17 -6.19 16.29
N ALA A 116 -8.94 -5.76 16.06
CA ALA A 116 -8.39 -5.53 14.72
C ALA A 116 -8.42 -6.81 13.87
N GLU A 117 -8.11 -7.96 14.45
CA GLU A 117 -8.16 -9.27 13.78
C GLU A 117 -9.54 -9.61 13.19
N ARG A 118 -10.61 -9.07 13.80
CA ARG A 118 -11.99 -9.24 13.29
C ARG A 118 -12.41 -8.15 12.32
N LEU A 119 -11.68 -7.04 12.28
CA LEU A 119 -11.96 -5.91 11.40
C LEU A 119 -11.25 -6.04 10.07
N PHE A 120 -10.06 -6.67 10.05
CA PHE A 120 -9.21 -6.78 8.88
C PHE A 120 -8.99 -8.23 8.46
N THR A 121 -8.70 -8.41 7.18
CA THR A 121 -8.13 -9.63 6.62
C THR A 121 -6.70 -9.29 6.19
N PHE A 122 -5.74 -10.15 6.54
CA PHE A 122 -4.32 -9.97 6.25
C PHE A 122 -3.87 -11.02 5.23
N PRO A 123 -4.08 -10.79 3.90
CA PRO A 123 -3.55 -11.67 2.88
C PRO A 123 -2.02 -11.52 2.84
N SER A 124 -1.32 -12.64 2.83
CA SER A 124 0.12 -12.65 2.60
C SER A 124 0.40 -12.60 1.10
N ILE A 125 1.27 -11.67 0.70
CA ILE A 125 1.80 -11.59 -0.67
C ILE A 125 3.27 -12.01 -0.59
N GLY A 126 3.61 -13.09 -1.29
CA GLY A 126 4.95 -13.67 -1.29
C GLY A 126 5.60 -13.66 -2.67
N GLU A 127 6.40 -14.68 -2.90
CA GLU A 127 7.05 -14.94 -4.18
C GLU A 127 6.04 -15.17 -5.31
N LEU A 128 6.43 -14.81 -6.52
CA LEU A 128 5.68 -15.12 -7.73
C LEU A 128 5.82 -16.62 -8.07
N SER A 129 4.78 -17.19 -8.65
CA SER A 129 4.89 -18.49 -9.27
C SER A 129 5.91 -18.45 -10.42
N ARG A 130 6.52 -19.59 -10.77
CA ARG A 130 7.46 -19.67 -11.88
C ARG A 130 6.89 -19.06 -13.17
N PRO A 131 5.67 -19.37 -13.61
CA PRO A 131 5.11 -18.74 -14.82
C PRO A 131 4.95 -17.23 -14.72
N ASP A 132 4.62 -16.70 -13.54
CA ASP A 132 4.45 -15.26 -13.34
C ASP A 132 5.81 -14.54 -13.29
N ALA A 133 6.83 -15.17 -12.72
CA ALA A 133 8.21 -14.68 -12.73
C ALA A 133 8.78 -14.62 -14.14
N ASP A 134 8.55 -15.70 -14.95
CA ASP A 134 8.94 -15.74 -16.34
C ASP A 134 8.28 -14.61 -17.17
N ARG A 135 6.99 -14.36 -16.93
CA ARG A 135 6.28 -13.26 -17.55
C ARG A 135 6.84 -11.90 -17.13
N ALA A 136 7.19 -11.73 -15.86
CA ALA A 136 7.74 -10.48 -15.34
C ALA A 136 9.07 -10.09 -16.00
N LEU A 137 9.84 -11.06 -16.51
CA LEU A 137 11.07 -10.83 -17.29
C LEU A 137 10.78 -10.71 -18.80
N ASN A 138 10.00 -11.64 -19.35
CA ASN A 138 9.78 -11.73 -20.79
C ASN A 138 8.88 -10.63 -21.36
N GLU A 139 7.85 -10.20 -20.64
CA GLU A 139 6.94 -9.18 -21.17
C GLU A 139 7.64 -7.84 -21.40
N PRO A 140 8.41 -7.28 -20.44
CA PRO A 140 9.17 -6.06 -20.68
C PRO A 140 10.23 -6.22 -21.77
N ALA A 141 10.96 -7.33 -21.78
CA ALA A 141 11.97 -7.61 -22.82
C ALA A 141 11.33 -7.69 -24.21
N GLY A 142 10.17 -8.30 -24.32
CA GLY A 142 9.41 -8.41 -25.57
C GLY A 142 8.98 -7.06 -26.14
N LEU A 143 8.67 -6.08 -25.29
CA LEU A 143 8.36 -4.71 -25.72
C LEU A 143 9.55 -4.04 -26.41
N GLU A 144 10.77 -4.42 -26.01
CA GLU A 144 12.03 -3.93 -26.59
C GLU A 144 12.60 -4.86 -27.69
N GLY A 145 11.80 -5.87 -28.11
CA GLY A 145 12.20 -6.80 -29.18
C GLY A 145 13.16 -7.89 -28.76
N ALA A 146 13.32 -8.14 -27.46
CA ALA A 146 14.18 -9.18 -26.91
C ALA A 146 13.35 -10.32 -26.28
N SER A 147 14.00 -11.43 -25.99
CA SER A 147 13.40 -12.59 -25.30
C SER A 147 14.46 -13.27 -24.46
N PHE A 148 14.01 -14.09 -23.51
CA PHE A 148 14.88 -14.98 -22.74
C PHE A 148 14.78 -16.40 -23.27
N THR A 149 15.85 -17.16 -23.17
CA THR A 149 15.80 -18.63 -23.36
C THR A 149 15.18 -19.28 -22.12
N GLU A 150 14.64 -20.50 -22.28
CA GLU A 150 13.99 -21.22 -21.16
C GLU A 150 14.96 -21.49 -20.01
N ASP A 151 16.20 -21.87 -20.30
CA ASP A 151 17.24 -22.10 -19.31
C ASP A 151 17.73 -20.80 -18.63
N ALA A 152 17.64 -19.64 -19.30
CA ALA A 152 17.89 -18.35 -18.71
C ALA A 152 16.79 -18.00 -17.67
N LEU A 153 15.51 -18.22 -18.02
CA LEU A 153 14.39 -18.01 -17.11
C LEU A 153 14.46 -18.96 -15.91
N GLU A 154 14.82 -20.24 -16.15
CA GLU A 154 15.03 -21.19 -15.07
C GLU A 154 16.09 -20.68 -14.09
N LYS A 155 17.25 -20.24 -14.62
CA LYS A 155 18.33 -19.69 -13.81
C LYS A 155 17.92 -18.42 -13.06
N ALA A 156 17.20 -17.54 -13.71
CA ALA A 156 16.67 -16.32 -13.10
C ALA A 156 15.74 -16.64 -11.91
N TYR A 157 14.87 -17.63 -12.08
CA TYR A 157 13.98 -18.07 -11.00
C TYR A 157 14.74 -18.70 -9.84
N GLU A 158 15.75 -19.56 -10.14
CA GLU A 158 16.63 -20.15 -9.11
C GLU A 158 17.32 -19.08 -8.25
N VAL A 159 17.85 -18.04 -8.90
CA VAL A 159 18.58 -16.96 -8.21
C VAL A 159 17.68 -16.06 -7.39
N THR A 160 16.51 -15.72 -7.94
CA THR A 160 15.59 -14.75 -7.31
C THR A 160 14.60 -15.39 -6.34
N GLY A 161 14.43 -16.71 -6.39
CA GLY A 161 13.39 -17.42 -5.64
C GLY A 161 11.97 -16.95 -5.98
N GLY A 162 11.77 -16.29 -7.12
CA GLY A 162 10.49 -15.70 -7.50
C GLY A 162 10.14 -14.39 -6.79
N TYR A 163 11.06 -13.83 -5.98
CA TYR A 163 10.78 -12.62 -5.23
C TYR A 163 10.77 -11.39 -6.16
N PRO A 164 9.65 -10.61 -6.23
CA PRO A 164 9.47 -9.57 -7.25
C PRO A 164 10.60 -8.55 -7.31
N TYR A 165 11.09 -8.09 -6.16
CA TYR A 165 12.20 -7.14 -6.08
C TYR A 165 13.47 -7.70 -6.75
N PHE A 166 13.86 -8.92 -6.42
CA PHE A 166 15.04 -9.55 -6.99
C PHE A 166 14.89 -9.87 -8.47
N ILE A 167 13.67 -10.17 -8.93
CA ILE A 167 13.38 -10.35 -10.36
C ILE A 167 13.65 -9.04 -11.13
N GLN A 168 13.22 -7.90 -10.60
CA GLN A 168 13.47 -6.60 -11.23
C GLN A 168 14.93 -6.23 -11.22
N GLU A 169 15.63 -6.39 -10.09
CA GLU A 169 17.07 -6.12 -9.98
C GLU A 169 17.88 -7.00 -10.95
N LEU A 170 17.56 -8.30 -10.98
CA LEU A 170 18.21 -9.22 -11.91
C LEU A 170 17.90 -8.86 -13.36
N GLY A 171 16.65 -8.55 -13.68
CA GLY A 171 16.23 -8.11 -15.01
C GLY A 171 17.02 -6.88 -15.49
N TYR A 172 17.17 -5.89 -14.62
CA TYR A 172 17.98 -4.70 -14.89
C TYR A 172 19.45 -5.04 -15.12
N ALA A 173 20.05 -5.88 -14.25
CA ALA A 173 21.45 -6.29 -14.37
C ALA A 173 21.71 -7.08 -15.66
N VAL A 174 20.87 -8.07 -15.95
CA VAL A 174 20.96 -8.88 -17.17
C VAL A 174 20.82 -8.05 -18.42
N TRP A 175 19.90 -7.08 -18.45
CA TRP A 175 19.72 -6.15 -19.55
C TRP A 175 20.99 -5.34 -19.84
N GLY A 176 21.75 -5.02 -18.79
CA GLY A 176 23.02 -4.28 -18.91
C GLY A 176 24.18 -5.09 -19.48
N VAL A 177 24.17 -6.41 -19.37
CA VAL A 177 25.26 -7.31 -19.82
C VAL A 177 24.94 -8.05 -21.11
N ALA A 178 23.68 -8.37 -21.37
CA ALA A 178 23.25 -9.08 -22.57
C ALA A 178 23.51 -8.23 -23.82
N GLN A 179 24.19 -8.83 -24.82
CA GLN A 179 24.55 -8.11 -26.05
C GLN A 179 23.67 -8.47 -27.24
N GLN A 180 22.85 -9.50 -27.10
CA GLN A 180 21.98 -10.01 -28.16
C GLN A 180 20.74 -10.67 -27.62
N SER A 181 19.74 -10.89 -28.49
CA SER A 181 18.56 -11.70 -28.21
C SER A 181 18.66 -13.04 -28.98
N PRO A 182 18.23 -14.12 -28.39
CA PRO A 182 17.69 -14.25 -27.05
C PRO A 182 18.75 -14.10 -25.96
N ILE A 183 18.33 -13.59 -24.79
CA ILE A 183 19.12 -13.54 -23.55
C ILE A 183 19.31 -14.98 -23.05
N THR A 184 20.53 -15.35 -22.75
CA THR A 184 20.92 -16.73 -22.42
C THR A 184 21.17 -16.94 -20.93
N ARG A 185 21.27 -18.20 -20.51
CA ARG A 185 21.68 -18.56 -19.15
C ARG A 185 23.04 -17.94 -18.77
N ALA A 186 23.99 -17.88 -19.71
CA ALA A 186 25.31 -17.29 -19.47
C ALA A 186 25.22 -15.78 -19.15
N ASP A 187 24.30 -15.06 -19.81
CA ASP A 187 24.06 -13.63 -19.51
C ASP A 187 23.50 -13.45 -18.10
N VAL A 188 22.61 -14.34 -17.67
CA VAL A 188 22.06 -14.34 -16.30
C VAL A 188 23.17 -14.63 -15.28
N GLU A 189 23.99 -15.64 -15.51
CA GLU A 189 25.11 -15.99 -14.64
C GLU A 189 26.12 -14.84 -14.54
N GLN A 190 26.45 -14.21 -15.64
CA GLN A 190 27.33 -13.03 -15.66
C GLN A 190 26.76 -11.83 -14.90
N ALA A 191 25.44 -11.68 -14.87
CA ALA A 191 24.80 -10.56 -14.18
C ALA A 191 24.74 -10.73 -12.66
N VAL A 192 24.94 -11.95 -12.15
CA VAL A 192 24.88 -12.29 -10.72
C VAL A 192 26.26 -12.19 -10.07
N ASP A 193 27.36 -12.33 -10.83
CA ASP A 193 28.76 -12.20 -10.37
C ASP A 193 29.15 -10.73 -10.14
#